data_9f744b02cfd6dcfa88f816cfefccfe00
#
_entry.id   9f744b02cfd6dcfa88f816cfefccfe00
#
_cell.length_a   1.000
_cell.length_b   1.000
_cell.length_c   1.000
_cell.angle_alpha   90.00
_cell.angle_beta   90.00
_cell.angle_gamma   90.00
#
_symmetry.space_group_name_H-M   'P 1'
#
loop_
_entity.id
_entity.type
_entity.pdbx_description
1 polymer ?
#
loop_
_entity_poly.entity_id
_entity_poly.type
_entity_poly.pdbx_seq_one_letter_code
_entity_poly.pdbx_strand_id
1 'polypeptide(L)'
;MGLPAPTRRETLHRSLANRSFAIGGTLFLLIVAIALLADLLAPFDPLKSNFRYRLGAPNAIHWFGTDNFGRDVLSRVLHGSRVSLLIGLLVVTLTGVFGTLIGAVSGYVRSLDNMIMRIMDGFMAFPPILLAIAIGAVLGPSLMNAVIALTVAYTPR
;
A
#
# COMPACT_ATOMS: atom_id res chain seq x y z
N MET A 1 41.56 1.54 -15.14
CA MET A 1 40.70 1.64 -16.34
C MET A 1 39.27 1.47 -15.86
N GLY A 2 38.54 2.59 -15.65
CA GLY A 2 37.15 2.57 -15.17
C GLY A 2 36.21 2.22 -16.33
N LEU A 3 35.36 1.22 -16.11
CA LEU A 3 34.30 0.91 -17.07
C LEU A 3 33.37 2.14 -17.20
N PRO A 4 32.96 2.54 -18.38
CA PRO A 4 32.02 3.65 -18.55
C PRO A 4 30.71 3.31 -17.84
N ALA A 5 30.12 4.30 -17.14
CA ALA A 5 28.83 4.14 -16.49
C ALA A 5 27.77 3.68 -17.51
N PRO A 6 26.94 2.68 -17.17
CA PRO A 6 25.95 2.14 -18.11
C PRO A 6 24.98 3.25 -18.53
N THR A 7 24.70 3.32 -19.82
CA THR A 7 23.74 4.29 -20.34
C THR A 7 22.33 3.97 -19.84
N ARG A 8 21.47 4.99 -19.74
CA ARG A 8 20.06 4.84 -19.26
C ARG A 8 19.29 3.76 -20.04
N ARG A 9 19.62 3.53 -21.31
CA ARG A 9 19.05 2.47 -22.14
C ARG A 9 19.54 1.07 -21.73
N GLU A 10 20.82 0.93 -21.39
CA GLU A 10 21.39 -0.34 -20.94
C GLU A 10 20.87 -0.76 -19.57
N THR A 11 20.67 0.18 -18.66
CA THR A 11 20.03 -0.11 -17.36
C THR A 11 18.58 -0.53 -17.51
N LEU A 12 17.79 0.11 -18.37
CA LEU A 12 16.42 -0.28 -18.68
C LEU A 12 16.35 -1.68 -19.33
N HIS A 13 17.21 -1.97 -20.29
CA HIS A 13 17.27 -3.31 -20.92
C HIS A 13 17.68 -4.40 -19.92
N ARG A 14 18.61 -4.14 -19.03
CA ARG A 14 19.03 -5.08 -17.98
C ARG A 14 17.94 -5.31 -16.94
N SER A 15 17.20 -4.29 -16.55
CA SER A 15 16.10 -4.46 -15.60
C SER A 15 14.92 -5.21 -16.21
N LEU A 16 14.57 -4.94 -17.47
CA LEU A 16 13.51 -5.68 -18.20
C LEU A 16 13.92 -7.13 -18.52
N ALA A 17 15.21 -7.41 -18.68
CA ALA A 17 15.73 -8.77 -18.85
C ALA A 17 15.68 -9.58 -17.53
N ASN A 18 15.52 -8.94 -16.39
CA ASN A 18 15.34 -9.64 -15.11
C ASN A 18 13.88 -10.12 -15.01
N ARG A 19 13.70 -11.44 -15.04
CA ARG A 19 12.38 -12.08 -15.00
C ARG A 19 11.54 -11.65 -13.80
N SER A 20 12.17 -11.54 -12.62
CA SER A 20 11.46 -11.10 -11.40
C SER A 20 10.96 -9.67 -11.50
N PHE A 21 11.76 -8.76 -12.07
CA PHE A 21 11.36 -7.38 -12.31
C PHE A 21 10.22 -7.28 -13.34
N ALA A 22 10.31 -8.05 -14.44
CA ALA A 22 9.28 -8.08 -15.47
C ALA A 22 7.94 -8.62 -14.90
N ILE A 23 7.99 -9.75 -14.17
CA ILE A 23 6.79 -10.34 -13.55
C ILE A 23 6.18 -9.37 -12.53
N GLY A 24 6.99 -8.85 -11.60
CA GLY A 24 6.50 -7.91 -10.58
C GLY A 24 5.92 -6.62 -11.18
N GLY A 25 6.60 -6.06 -12.18
CA GLY A 25 6.12 -4.88 -12.91
C GLY A 25 4.80 -5.14 -13.65
N THR A 26 4.69 -6.29 -14.32
CA THR A 26 3.45 -6.66 -15.01
C THR A 26 2.29 -6.84 -14.04
N LEU A 27 2.50 -7.54 -12.92
CA LEU A 27 1.48 -7.70 -11.89
C LEU A 27 1.04 -6.35 -11.29
N PHE A 28 2.00 -5.47 -11.01
CA PHE A 28 1.70 -4.13 -10.52
C PHE A 28 0.87 -3.33 -11.52
N LEU A 29 1.28 -3.30 -12.78
CA LEU A 29 0.55 -2.60 -13.84
C LEU A 29 -0.85 -3.19 -14.05
N LEU A 30 -1.01 -4.51 -13.93
CA LEU A 30 -2.31 -5.17 -13.98
C LEU A 30 -3.23 -4.70 -12.85
N ILE A 31 -2.72 -4.64 -11.62
CA ILE A 31 -3.50 -4.15 -10.48
C ILE A 31 -3.89 -2.68 -10.66
N VAL A 32 -2.98 -1.85 -11.15
CA VAL A 32 -3.27 -0.44 -11.46
C VAL A 32 -4.35 -0.33 -12.55
N ALA A 33 -4.24 -1.13 -13.61
CA ALA A 33 -5.23 -1.14 -14.69
C ALA A 33 -6.61 -1.58 -14.18
N ILE A 34 -6.68 -2.63 -13.37
CA ILE A 34 -7.92 -3.09 -12.72
C ILE A 34 -8.51 -1.98 -11.85
N ALA A 35 -7.71 -1.29 -11.06
CA ALA A 35 -8.17 -0.20 -10.21
C ALA A 35 -8.72 0.98 -11.02
N LEU A 36 -8.06 1.35 -12.11
CA LEU A 36 -8.54 2.44 -13.00
C LEU A 36 -9.83 2.06 -13.72
N LEU A 37 -9.94 0.82 -14.17
CA LEU A 37 -11.08 0.31 -14.92
C LEU A 37 -12.17 -0.30 -14.02
N ALA A 38 -12.09 -0.15 -12.70
CA ALA A 38 -13.01 -0.80 -11.76
C ALA A 38 -14.49 -0.48 -12.05
N ASP A 39 -14.81 0.76 -12.45
CA ASP A 39 -16.21 1.14 -12.79
C ASP A 39 -16.73 0.44 -14.06
N LEU A 40 -15.83 0.08 -14.98
CA LEU A 40 -16.19 -0.65 -16.21
C LEU A 40 -16.24 -2.16 -15.99
N LEU A 41 -15.39 -2.67 -15.10
CA LEU A 41 -15.25 -4.10 -14.84
C LEU A 41 -16.22 -4.61 -13.77
N ALA A 42 -16.70 -3.74 -12.88
CA ALA A 42 -17.61 -4.12 -11.81
C ALA A 42 -19.03 -4.34 -12.35
N PRO A 43 -19.59 -5.55 -12.22
CA PRO A 43 -20.95 -5.83 -12.70
C PRO A 43 -22.02 -5.13 -11.86
N PHE A 44 -21.72 -4.78 -10.60
CA PHE A 44 -22.65 -4.17 -9.65
C PHE A 44 -22.03 -2.99 -8.90
N ASP A 45 -22.89 -2.14 -8.34
CA ASP A 45 -22.47 -1.12 -7.39
C ASP A 45 -21.90 -1.76 -6.11
N PRO A 46 -20.65 -1.49 -5.71
CA PRO A 46 -20.00 -2.13 -4.57
C PRO A 46 -20.64 -1.80 -3.22
N LEU A 47 -21.44 -0.72 -3.15
CA LEU A 47 -22.10 -0.26 -1.92
C LEU A 47 -23.56 -0.70 -1.83
N LYS A 48 -24.18 -1.13 -2.94
CA LYS A 48 -25.58 -1.51 -2.97
C LYS A 48 -25.82 -2.82 -2.22
N SER A 49 -26.47 -2.73 -1.06
CA SER A 49 -26.83 -3.88 -0.24
C SER A 49 -28.11 -4.55 -0.74
N ASN A 50 -28.14 -5.89 -0.73
CA ASN A 50 -29.31 -6.68 -1.03
C ASN A 50 -29.38 -7.89 -0.08
N PHE A 51 -30.05 -7.71 1.03
CA PHE A 51 -30.12 -8.73 2.10
C PHE A 51 -30.72 -10.06 1.66
N ARG A 52 -31.46 -10.10 0.55
CA ARG A 52 -32.01 -11.33 -0.03
C ARG A 52 -30.92 -12.29 -0.49
N TYR A 53 -29.78 -11.76 -0.92
CA TYR A 53 -28.60 -12.52 -1.38
C TYR A 53 -27.47 -12.58 -0.34
N ARG A 54 -27.81 -12.40 0.94
CA ARG A 54 -26.82 -12.41 2.03
C ARG A 54 -26.06 -13.74 2.06
N LEU A 55 -24.71 -13.65 2.11
CA LEU A 55 -23.80 -14.81 2.15
C LEU A 55 -24.07 -15.81 1.03
N GLY A 56 -24.50 -15.31 -0.14
CA GLY A 56 -24.73 -16.15 -1.32
C GLY A 56 -23.42 -16.74 -1.84
N ALA A 57 -23.44 -18.04 -2.14
CA ALA A 57 -22.32 -18.71 -2.79
C ALA A 57 -22.06 -18.16 -4.19
N PRO A 58 -20.83 -18.32 -4.75
CA PRO A 58 -20.53 -17.99 -6.14
C PRO A 58 -21.53 -18.63 -7.10
N ASN A 59 -22.04 -17.83 -8.05
CA ASN A 59 -23.01 -18.26 -9.06
C ASN A 59 -22.84 -17.45 -10.36
N ALA A 60 -23.66 -17.72 -11.37
CA ALA A 60 -23.57 -17.07 -12.68
C ALA A 60 -23.82 -15.54 -12.64
N ILE A 61 -24.49 -15.02 -11.62
CA ILE A 61 -24.78 -13.57 -11.43
C ILE A 61 -23.70 -12.94 -10.55
N HIS A 62 -23.38 -13.56 -9.42
CA HIS A 62 -22.37 -13.11 -8.46
C HIS A 62 -21.18 -14.06 -8.50
N TRP A 63 -20.21 -13.79 -9.36
CA TRP A 63 -19.09 -14.70 -9.64
C TRP A 63 -18.25 -15.04 -8.40
N PHE A 64 -18.10 -14.10 -7.45
CA PHE A 64 -17.41 -14.32 -6.18
C PHE A 64 -18.38 -14.39 -5.00
N GLY A 65 -19.68 -14.59 -5.28
CA GLY A 65 -20.70 -14.59 -4.26
C GLY A 65 -20.97 -13.21 -3.68
N THR A 66 -21.65 -13.19 -2.53
CA THR A 66 -22.06 -11.96 -1.84
C THR A 66 -21.65 -11.96 -0.37
N ASP A 67 -21.45 -10.77 0.18
CA ASP A 67 -21.03 -10.57 1.58
C ASP A 67 -22.20 -10.63 2.59
N ASN A 68 -21.89 -10.30 3.86
CA ASN A 68 -22.86 -10.26 4.97
C ASN A 68 -24.02 -9.26 4.75
N PHE A 69 -23.88 -8.33 3.82
CA PHE A 69 -24.91 -7.35 3.46
C PHE A 69 -25.54 -7.64 2.10
N GLY A 70 -25.18 -8.78 1.48
CA GLY A 70 -25.64 -9.16 0.16
C GLY A 70 -25.04 -8.31 -0.97
N ARG A 71 -23.87 -7.66 -0.75
CA ARG A 71 -23.15 -6.89 -1.76
C ARG A 71 -22.26 -7.82 -2.58
N ASP A 72 -22.10 -7.54 -3.87
CA ASP A 72 -21.25 -8.33 -4.76
C ASP A 72 -19.78 -8.26 -4.38
N VAL A 73 -19.16 -9.40 -4.07
CA VAL A 73 -17.77 -9.48 -3.61
C VAL A 73 -16.81 -9.05 -4.72
N LEU A 74 -17.04 -9.46 -5.98
CA LEU A 74 -16.17 -9.09 -7.10
C LEU A 74 -16.11 -7.57 -7.28
N SER A 75 -17.27 -6.91 -7.34
CA SER A 75 -17.35 -5.45 -7.47
C SER A 75 -16.63 -4.73 -6.32
N ARG A 76 -16.75 -5.25 -5.11
CA ARG A 76 -16.04 -4.72 -3.94
C ARG A 76 -14.53 -4.90 -4.01
N VAL A 77 -14.05 -6.05 -4.49
CA VAL A 77 -12.61 -6.30 -4.68
C VAL A 77 -12.04 -5.34 -5.72
N LEU A 78 -12.72 -5.16 -6.86
CA LEU A 78 -12.30 -4.26 -7.92
C LEU A 78 -12.19 -2.81 -7.43
N HIS A 79 -13.19 -2.29 -6.72
CA HIS A 79 -13.14 -0.94 -6.15
C HIS A 79 -12.19 -0.83 -4.95
N GLY A 80 -12.08 -1.90 -4.14
CA GLY A 80 -11.14 -1.98 -3.03
C GLY A 80 -9.69 -1.84 -3.45
N SER A 81 -9.33 -2.25 -4.68
CA SER A 81 -7.99 -2.08 -5.23
C SER A 81 -7.57 -0.60 -5.34
N ARG A 82 -8.50 0.32 -5.66
CA ARG A 82 -8.26 1.78 -5.66
C ARG A 82 -7.86 2.28 -4.28
N VAL A 83 -8.62 1.87 -3.27
CA VAL A 83 -8.36 2.28 -1.87
C VAL A 83 -7.01 1.74 -1.40
N SER A 84 -6.70 0.48 -1.71
CA SER A 84 -5.43 -0.14 -1.37
C SER A 84 -4.23 0.55 -2.04
N LEU A 85 -4.33 0.86 -3.33
CA LEU A 85 -3.29 1.60 -4.05
C LEU A 85 -3.12 3.02 -3.51
N LEU A 86 -4.22 3.72 -3.20
CA LEU A 86 -4.16 5.06 -2.64
C LEU A 86 -3.48 5.07 -1.27
N ILE A 87 -3.87 4.15 -0.36
CA ILE A 87 -3.23 4.01 0.95
C ILE A 87 -1.74 3.70 0.78
N GLY A 88 -1.40 2.72 -0.07
CA GLY A 88 -0.01 2.33 -0.31
C GLY A 88 0.83 3.49 -0.83
N LEU A 89 0.31 4.25 -1.81
CA LEU A 89 0.99 5.41 -2.36
C LEU A 89 1.20 6.52 -1.31
N LEU A 90 0.16 6.84 -0.54
CA LEU A 90 0.24 7.85 0.52
C LEU A 90 1.25 7.44 1.59
N VAL A 91 1.18 6.20 2.08
CA VAL A 91 2.10 5.70 3.12
C VAL A 91 3.54 5.73 2.62
N VAL A 92 3.83 5.20 1.43
CA VAL A 92 5.19 5.19 0.86
C VAL A 92 5.73 6.61 0.67
N THR A 93 4.90 7.52 0.17
CA THR A 93 5.30 8.92 -0.04
C THR A 93 5.60 9.61 1.29
N LEU A 94 4.68 9.51 2.25
CA LEU A 94 4.85 10.15 3.56
C LEU A 94 6.04 9.55 4.34
N THR A 95 6.15 8.22 4.36
CA THR A 95 7.27 7.52 5.00
C THR A 95 8.60 7.92 4.34
N GLY A 96 8.64 7.99 3.01
CA GLY A 96 9.82 8.44 2.27
C GLY A 96 10.22 9.89 2.60
N VAL A 97 9.25 10.79 2.67
CA VAL A 97 9.49 12.20 3.05
C VAL A 97 9.97 12.30 4.50
N PHE A 98 9.23 11.75 5.45
CA PHE A 98 9.59 11.84 6.87
C PHE A 98 10.90 11.10 7.17
N GLY A 99 11.09 9.89 6.64
CA GLY A 99 12.32 9.13 6.81
C GLY A 99 13.53 9.86 6.27
N THR A 100 13.41 10.45 5.06
CA THR A 100 14.49 11.26 4.46
C THR A 100 14.79 12.52 5.30
N LEU A 101 13.78 13.23 5.77
CA LEU A 101 13.95 14.41 6.61
C LEU A 101 14.62 14.07 7.94
N ILE A 102 14.14 13.04 8.63
CA ILE A 102 14.70 12.57 9.90
C ILE A 102 16.15 12.12 9.70
N GLY A 103 16.41 11.30 8.67
CA GLY A 103 17.75 10.84 8.33
C GLY A 103 18.70 11.99 7.95
N ALA A 104 18.22 12.98 7.21
CA ALA A 104 19.01 14.16 6.88
C ALA A 104 19.36 15.00 8.12
N VAL A 105 18.39 15.23 9.02
CA VAL A 105 18.63 15.97 10.27
C VAL A 105 19.62 15.22 11.17
N SER A 106 19.44 13.91 11.33
CA SER A 106 20.35 13.04 12.11
C SER A 106 21.76 13.07 11.52
N GLY A 107 21.92 12.90 10.22
CA GLY A 107 23.23 12.92 9.55
C GLY A 107 23.91 14.27 9.56
N TYR A 108 23.17 15.40 9.53
CA TYR A 108 23.74 16.74 9.53
C TYR A 108 24.04 17.26 10.94
N VAL A 109 23.18 16.99 11.92
CA VAL A 109 23.28 17.51 13.29
C VAL A 109 23.70 16.40 14.25
N ARG A 110 25.02 16.18 14.38
CA ARG A 110 25.61 15.12 15.22
C ARG A 110 25.11 15.10 16.67
N SER A 111 24.75 16.25 17.25
CA SER A 111 24.22 16.33 18.62
C SER A 111 22.83 15.71 18.77
N LEU A 112 22.03 15.66 17.70
CA LEU A 112 20.68 15.10 17.69
C LEU A 112 20.67 13.63 17.27
N ASP A 113 21.72 13.14 16.61
CA ASP A 113 21.79 11.80 16.05
C ASP A 113 21.49 10.72 17.10
N ASN A 114 22.20 10.72 18.21
CA ASN A 114 22.01 9.75 19.29
C ASN A 114 20.58 9.75 19.87
N MET A 115 19.94 10.90 19.95
CA MET A 115 18.59 11.03 20.46
C MET A 115 17.58 10.51 19.44
N ILE A 116 17.71 10.93 18.19
CA ILE A 116 16.84 10.50 17.09
C ILE A 116 16.91 8.98 16.92
N MET A 117 18.13 8.42 16.86
CA MET A 117 18.31 6.98 16.70
C MET A 117 17.70 6.18 17.86
N ARG A 118 17.85 6.63 19.11
CA ARG A 118 17.20 5.95 20.24
C ARG A 118 15.67 5.95 20.16
N ILE A 119 15.07 7.04 19.67
CA ILE A 119 13.63 7.11 19.46
C ILE A 119 13.23 6.13 18.34
N MET A 120 13.97 6.11 17.22
CA MET A 120 13.70 5.19 16.11
C MET A 120 13.86 3.73 16.53
N ASP A 121 14.91 3.41 17.31
CA ASP A 121 15.11 2.06 17.89
C ASP A 121 13.93 1.65 18.78
N GLY A 122 13.41 2.59 19.58
CA GLY A 122 12.21 2.36 20.39
C GLY A 122 10.99 2.00 19.56
N PHE A 123 10.76 2.67 18.43
CA PHE A 123 9.68 2.32 17.51
C PHE A 123 9.94 0.97 16.83
N MET A 124 11.19 0.68 16.44
CA MET A 124 11.55 -0.60 15.79
C MET A 124 11.47 -1.79 16.73
N ALA A 125 11.49 -1.60 18.06
CA ALA A 125 11.29 -2.67 19.03
C ALA A 125 9.89 -3.31 18.95
N PHE A 126 8.91 -2.58 18.39
CA PHE A 126 7.56 -3.09 18.18
C PHE A 126 7.37 -3.60 16.74
N PRO A 127 6.65 -4.72 16.55
CA PRO A 127 6.20 -5.10 15.22
C PRO A 127 5.35 -3.99 14.58
N PRO A 128 5.64 -3.54 13.32
CA PRO A 128 4.98 -2.36 12.74
C PRO A 128 3.45 -2.48 12.68
N ILE A 129 2.97 -3.68 12.37
CA ILE A 129 1.52 -3.94 12.29
C ILE A 129 0.87 -3.73 13.65
N LEU A 130 1.47 -4.21 14.74
CA LEU A 130 0.92 -4.02 16.10
C LEU A 130 0.92 -2.54 16.49
N LEU A 131 2.01 -1.83 16.18
CA LEU A 131 2.11 -0.40 16.43
C LEU A 131 1.06 0.38 15.62
N ALA A 132 0.89 0.06 14.34
CA ALA A 132 -0.12 0.70 13.50
C ALA A 132 -1.55 0.43 14.01
N ILE A 133 -1.85 -0.80 14.45
CA ILE A 133 -3.15 -1.13 15.03
C ILE A 133 -3.39 -0.33 16.33
N ALA A 134 -2.38 -0.25 17.20
CA ALA A 134 -2.49 0.49 18.47
C ALA A 134 -2.77 1.99 18.23
N ILE A 135 -2.01 2.61 17.31
CA ILE A 135 -2.20 4.02 16.93
C ILE A 135 -3.58 4.20 16.27
N GLY A 136 -3.96 3.32 15.35
CA GLY A 136 -5.26 3.36 14.67
C GLY A 136 -6.44 3.22 15.64
N ALA A 137 -6.31 2.39 16.67
CA ALA A 137 -7.33 2.23 17.70
C ALA A 137 -7.55 3.52 18.50
N VAL A 138 -6.49 4.28 18.77
CA VAL A 138 -6.57 5.58 19.48
C VAL A 138 -7.16 6.67 18.57
N LEU A 139 -6.77 6.71 17.30
CA LEU A 139 -7.22 7.73 16.35
C LEU A 139 -8.65 7.50 15.84
N GLY A 140 -9.17 6.28 15.97
CA GLY A 140 -10.48 5.89 15.49
C GLY A 140 -10.50 5.45 14.01
N PRO A 141 -11.64 4.86 13.55
CA PRO A 141 -11.78 4.25 12.23
C PRO A 141 -11.92 5.31 11.13
N SER A 142 -10.81 5.61 10.45
CA SER A 142 -10.77 6.50 9.28
C SER A 142 -9.64 6.05 8.35
N LEU A 143 -9.82 6.25 7.03
CA LEU A 143 -8.78 5.99 6.04
C LEU A 143 -7.53 6.84 6.33
N MET A 144 -7.70 8.11 6.65
CA MET A 144 -6.58 9.02 6.95
C MET A 144 -5.86 8.58 8.23
N ASN A 145 -6.59 8.17 9.27
CA ASN A 145 -6.00 7.67 10.50
C ASN A 145 -5.18 6.39 10.27
N ALA A 146 -5.65 5.50 9.39
CA ALA A 146 -4.88 4.33 8.98
C ALA A 146 -3.58 4.71 8.25
N VAL A 147 -3.62 5.70 7.34
CA VAL A 147 -2.43 6.22 6.66
C VAL A 147 -1.45 6.81 7.67
N ILE A 148 -1.91 7.63 8.63
CA ILE A 148 -1.07 8.20 9.67
C ILE A 148 -0.43 7.10 10.53
N ALA A 149 -1.23 6.15 10.99
CA ALA A 149 -0.76 5.04 11.83
C ALA A 149 0.32 4.20 11.13
N LEU A 150 0.08 3.85 9.87
CA LEU A 150 1.05 3.13 9.05
C LEU A 150 2.31 3.95 8.78
N THR A 151 2.17 5.24 8.45
CA THR A 151 3.31 6.13 8.23
C THR A 151 4.21 6.18 9.46
N VAL A 152 3.63 6.41 10.65
CA VAL A 152 4.41 6.44 11.90
C VAL A 152 5.10 5.10 12.18
N ALA A 153 4.41 3.98 11.95
CA ALA A 153 4.96 2.65 12.20
C ALA A 153 6.08 2.24 11.24
N TYR A 154 6.07 2.75 10.01
CA TYR A 154 7.04 2.39 8.97
C TYR A 154 8.15 3.43 8.76
N THR A 155 8.01 4.67 9.24
CA THR A 155 9.03 5.73 9.08
C THR A 155 10.41 5.36 9.65
N PRO A 156 10.56 4.62 10.79
CA PRO A 156 11.88 4.28 11.33
C PRO A 156 12.67 3.24 10.52
N ARG A 157 12.09 2.66 9.48
CA ARG A 157 12.65 1.57 8.67
C ARG A 157 13.11 1.99 7.30
#